data_46943fef9fcf2db0b5790964b6b40256
#
_entry.id   46943fef9fcf2db0b5790964b6b40256
#
_cell.length_a   1.000
_cell.length_b   1.000
_cell.length_c   1.000
_cell.angle_alpha   90.00
_cell.angle_beta   90.00
_cell.angle_gamma   90.00
#
_symmetry.space_group_name_H-M   'P 1'
#
loop_
_entity.id
_entity.type
_entity.pdbx_description
1 polymer ?
#
loop_
_entity_poly.entity_id
_entity_poly.type
_entity_poly.pdbx_seq_one_letter_code
_entity_poly.pdbx_strand_id
1 'polypeptide(L)'
;MAGNIKLNAPSGGSVTINAVDTASNFAMSVPAAAGVLINADSATGAAQLPVGTTAQRPASPATGQLRFNTTVGTAEVYNGTVWST
;
A
#
# COMPACT_ATOMS: atom_id res chain seq x y z
N MET A 1 -3.38 -29.11 -0.49
CA MET A 1 -2.25 -28.70 -1.36
C MET A 1 -2.21 -27.18 -1.42
N ALA A 2 -1.06 -26.58 -1.17
CA ALA A 2 -0.90 -25.14 -1.29
C ALA A 2 -0.59 -24.76 -2.75
N GLY A 3 -1.28 -23.77 -3.28
CA GLY A 3 -1.00 -23.20 -4.58
C GLY A 3 -0.20 -21.91 -4.44
N ASN A 4 0.84 -21.76 -5.25
CA ASN A 4 1.68 -20.57 -5.27
C ASN A 4 1.65 -19.98 -6.68
N ILE A 5 1.83 -18.65 -6.76
CA ILE A 5 2.02 -17.98 -8.04
C ILE A 5 3.50 -17.64 -8.15
N LYS A 6 4.16 -18.21 -9.16
CA LYS A 6 5.57 -17.96 -9.41
C LYS A 6 5.73 -17.11 -10.66
N LEU A 7 6.43 -15.98 -10.50
CA LEU A 7 6.75 -15.07 -11.59
C LEU A 7 8.24 -15.17 -11.89
N ASN A 8 8.61 -15.54 -13.10
CA ASN A 8 10.01 -15.67 -13.49
C ASN A 8 10.58 -14.31 -13.90
N ALA A 9 11.77 -14.01 -13.40
CA ALA A 9 12.49 -12.79 -13.76
C ALA A 9 13.39 -13.02 -14.97
N PRO A 10 13.68 -11.98 -15.78
CA PRO A 10 14.49 -12.10 -16.99
C PRO A 10 15.90 -12.64 -16.75
N SER A 11 16.49 -12.41 -15.59
CA SER A 11 17.86 -12.86 -15.26
C SER A 11 17.91 -14.22 -14.57
N GLY A 12 16.81 -14.98 -14.60
CA GLY A 12 16.77 -16.36 -14.10
C GLY A 12 16.26 -16.53 -12.68
N GLY A 13 16.05 -15.43 -11.93
CA GLY A 13 15.43 -15.48 -10.63
C GLY A 13 13.90 -15.51 -10.72
N SER A 14 13.22 -15.47 -9.57
CA SER A 14 11.75 -15.48 -9.53
C SER A 14 11.23 -14.79 -8.28
N VAL A 15 9.97 -14.37 -8.34
CA VAL A 15 9.18 -13.92 -7.20
C VAL A 15 8.01 -14.85 -7.06
N THR A 16 7.78 -15.37 -5.85
CA THR A 16 6.66 -16.29 -5.57
C THR A 16 5.71 -15.64 -4.60
N ILE A 17 4.42 -15.69 -4.90
CA ILE A 17 3.36 -15.22 -4.02
C ILE A 17 2.77 -16.42 -3.32
N ASN A 18 2.88 -16.47 -1.99
CA ASN A 18 2.43 -17.58 -1.17
C ASN A 18 1.25 -17.17 -0.30
N ALA A 19 0.33 -18.11 -0.07
CA ALA A 19 -0.69 -17.94 0.96
C ALA A 19 -0.16 -18.49 2.29
N VAL A 20 -0.38 -17.74 3.36
CA VAL A 20 -0.15 -18.23 4.72
C VAL A 20 -1.23 -19.26 5.04
N ASP A 21 -0.87 -20.34 5.76
CA ASP A 21 -1.78 -21.43 6.05
C ASP A 21 -3.01 -20.95 6.83
N THR A 22 -4.19 -21.29 6.33
CA THR A 22 -5.46 -20.98 6.96
C THR A 22 -6.55 -21.93 6.45
N ALA A 23 -7.50 -22.27 7.33
CA ALA A 23 -8.69 -23.03 6.94
C ALA A 23 -9.81 -22.13 6.42
N SER A 24 -9.68 -20.82 6.52
CA SER A 24 -10.68 -19.86 6.07
C SER A 24 -10.35 -19.31 4.69
N ASN A 25 -11.36 -18.80 4.02
CA ASN A 25 -11.19 -18.19 2.70
C ASN A 25 -11.18 -16.66 2.84
N PHE A 26 -10.15 -16.03 2.31
CA PHE A 26 -9.99 -14.59 2.32
C PHE A 26 -9.80 -14.07 0.91
N ALA A 27 -10.35 -12.90 0.61
CA ALA A 27 -10.15 -12.23 -0.66
C ALA A 27 -9.29 -10.98 -0.46
N MET A 28 -8.32 -10.81 -1.35
CA MET A 28 -7.50 -9.61 -1.40
C MET A 28 -7.62 -9.01 -2.80
N SER A 29 -8.03 -7.75 -2.87
CA SER A 29 -8.20 -7.07 -4.16
C SER A 29 -6.94 -6.32 -4.55
N VAL A 30 -6.52 -6.52 -5.79
CA VAL A 30 -5.46 -5.72 -6.39
C VAL A 30 -6.13 -4.48 -7.01
N PRO A 31 -5.70 -3.25 -6.67
CA PRO A 31 -6.32 -2.05 -7.22
C PRO A 31 -6.16 -1.97 -8.75
N ALA A 32 -7.15 -1.40 -9.43
CA ALA A 32 -7.09 -1.14 -10.86
C ALA A 32 -6.25 0.12 -11.13
N ALA A 33 -4.99 0.08 -10.73
CA ALA A 33 -4.08 1.22 -10.83
C ALA A 33 -2.65 0.70 -11.03
N ALA A 34 -1.85 1.48 -11.74
CA ALA A 34 -0.42 1.21 -11.84
C ALA A 34 0.28 1.56 -10.52
N GLY A 35 1.28 0.79 -10.16
CA GLY A 35 2.03 1.05 -8.94
C GLY A 35 3.03 -0.05 -8.62
N VAL A 36 3.69 0.10 -7.50
CA VAL A 36 4.66 -0.86 -6.99
C VAL A 36 4.18 -1.38 -5.65
N LEU A 37 4.25 -2.70 -5.46
CA LEU A 37 3.93 -3.31 -4.18
C LEU A 37 5.00 -2.93 -3.15
N ILE A 38 4.57 -2.60 -1.94
CA ILE A 38 5.44 -2.18 -0.86
C ILE A 38 6.09 -3.41 -0.24
N ASN A 39 7.42 -3.38 -0.07
CA ASN A 39 8.15 -4.36 0.71
C ASN A 39 8.53 -3.73 2.06
N ALA A 40 7.96 -4.25 3.14
CA ALA A 40 8.13 -3.71 4.49
C ALA A 40 9.40 -4.19 5.19
N ASP A 41 10.07 -5.22 4.66
CA ASP A 41 11.17 -5.90 5.35
C ASP A 41 12.55 -5.39 4.96
N SER A 42 12.67 -4.14 4.54
CA SER A 42 13.93 -3.56 4.15
C SER A 42 14.31 -2.40 5.09
N ALA A 43 15.51 -2.45 5.64
CA ALA A 43 16.01 -1.39 6.52
C ALA A 43 16.19 -0.06 5.78
N THR A 44 16.41 -0.11 4.46
CA THR A 44 16.58 1.08 3.63
C THR A 44 15.34 1.39 2.80
N GLY A 45 14.30 0.56 2.91
CA GLY A 45 13.06 0.75 2.18
C GLY A 45 12.14 1.76 2.85
N ALA A 46 11.16 2.24 2.08
CA ALA A 46 10.13 3.14 2.57
C ALA A 46 8.86 2.92 1.77
N ALA A 47 7.72 3.14 2.42
CA ALA A 47 6.44 3.13 1.73
C ALA A 47 6.25 4.47 1.00
N GLN A 48 5.91 4.41 -0.29
CA GLN A 48 5.51 5.60 -1.03
C GLN A 48 4.04 5.87 -0.73
N LEU A 49 3.76 6.91 0.05
CA LEU A 49 2.39 7.34 0.34
C LEU A 49 1.80 8.05 -0.87
N PRO A 50 0.46 8.07 -1.01
CA PRO A 50 -0.18 9.00 -1.94
C PRO A 50 0.24 10.43 -1.62
N VAL A 51 0.63 11.19 -2.64
CA VAL A 51 1.17 12.54 -2.51
C VAL A 51 0.23 13.53 -3.19
N GLY A 52 -0.09 14.62 -2.53
CA GLY A 52 -0.94 15.65 -3.09
C GLY A 52 -1.00 16.90 -2.23
N THR A 53 -1.68 17.93 -2.76
CA THR A 53 -1.89 19.20 -2.06
C THR A 53 -3.04 19.08 -1.04
N THR A 54 -3.20 20.10 -0.21
CA THR A 54 -4.36 20.20 0.69
C THR A 54 -5.69 20.12 -0.08
N ALA A 55 -5.77 20.79 -1.23
CA ALA A 55 -6.98 20.78 -2.06
C ALA A 55 -7.30 19.39 -2.65
N GLN A 56 -6.30 18.52 -2.74
CA GLN A 56 -6.43 17.17 -3.29
C GLN A 56 -6.78 16.12 -2.24
N ARG A 57 -7.05 16.51 -1.01
CA ARG A 57 -7.51 15.58 0.01
C ARG A 57 -8.81 14.88 -0.44
N PRO A 58 -9.01 13.60 -0.10
CA PRO A 58 -10.28 12.92 -0.38
C PRO A 58 -11.46 13.75 0.14
N ALA A 59 -12.53 13.85 -0.66
CA ALA A 59 -13.72 14.63 -0.29
C ALA A 59 -14.48 14.01 0.88
N SER A 60 -14.45 12.69 0.98
CA SER A 60 -15.10 11.94 2.07
C SER A 60 -14.08 10.99 2.69
N PRO A 61 -13.14 11.51 3.49
CA PRO A 61 -12.07 10.67 4.01
C PRO A 61 -12.58 9.69 5.06
N ALA A 62 -11.92 8.54 5.13
CA ALA A 62 -12.16 7.53 6.15
C ALA A 62 -11.10 7.65 7.25
N THR A 63 -11.50 7.39 8.48
CA THR A 63 -10.59 7.39 9.63
C THR A 63 -9.41 6.45 9.37
N GLY A 64 -8.21 6.93 9.61
CA GLY A 64 -6.99 6.15 9.44
C GLY A 64 -6.33 6.27 8.07
N GLN A 65 -6.92 7.01 7.14
CA GLN A 65 -6.25 7.27 5.86
C GLN A 65 -4.99 8.10 6.06
N LEU A 66 -3.91 7.70 5.39
CA LEU A 66 -2.58 8.30 5.51
C LEU A 66 -2.12 8.77 4.14
N ARG A 67 -1.61 10.02 4.06
CA ARG A 67 -1.09 10.60 2.82
C ARG A 67 0.01 11.61 3.11
N PHE A 68 0.76 12.02 2.10
CA PHE A 68 1.71 13.12 2.21
C PHE A 68 1.11 14.37 1.58
N ASN A 69 1.10 15.47 2.34
CA ASN A 69 0.55 16.75 1.90
C ASN A 69 1.69 17.68 1.48
N THR A 70 1.78 18.00 0.18
CA THR A 70 2.86 18.85 -0.34
C THR A 70 2.67 20.31 0.00
N THR A 71 1.45 20.77 0.28
CA THR A 71 1.22 22.16 0.72
C THR A 71 1.80 22.40 2.11
N VAL A 72 1.64 21.44 3.02
CA VAL A 72 2.14 21.51 4.40
C VAL A 72 3.57 20.98 4.48
N GLY A 73 3.95 20.04 3.62
CA GLY A 73 5.27 19.43 3.59
C GLY A 73 5.47 18.29 4.58
N THR A 74 4.40 17.60 4.95
CA THR A 74 4.45 16.51 5.91
C THR A 74 3.38 15.46 5.64
N ALA A 75 3.58 14.26 6.18
CA ALA A 75 2.54 13.24 6.19
C ALA A 75 1.40 13.65 7.11
N GLU A 76 0.20 13.24 6.75
CA GLU A 76 -1.00 13.52 7.54
C GLU A 76 -1.90 12.30 7.59
N VAL A 77 -2.61 12.14 8.70
CA VAL A 77 -3.57 11.08 8.92
C VAL A 77 -4.94 11.67 9.25
N TYR A 78 -6.01 11.11 8.70
CA TYR A 78 -7.36 11.50 9.05
C TYR A 78 -7.79 10.78 10.32
N ASN A 79 -8.09 11.54 11.39
CA ASN A 79 -8.43 10.96 12.69
C ASN A 79 -9.93 10.72 12.89
N GLY A 80 -10.73 10.89 11.82
CA GLY A 80 -12.18 10.77 11.87
C GLY A 80 -12.90 12.12 11.93
N THR A 81 -12.17 13.19 12.19
CA THR A 81 -12.71 14.55 12.29
C THR A 81 -11.91 15.54 11.45
N VAL A 82 -10.60 15.51 11.56
CA VAL A 82 -9.69 16.41 10.86
C VAL A 82 -8.43 15.65 10.39
N TRP A 83 -7.75 16.22 9.41
CA TRP A 83 -6.41 15.78 9.02
C TRP A 83 -5.39 16.27 10.03
N SER A 84 -4.59 15.36 10.58
CA SER A 84 -3.63 15.61 11.64
C SER A 84 -2.22 15.28 11.16
N THR A 85 -1.25 16.10 11.53
CA THR A 85 0.16 15.87 11.20
C THR A 85 0.95 15.36 12.39
#